data_c442c1feb642fcbc33b121bab2f3326c
#
_entry.id   c442c1feb642fcbc33b121bab2f3326c
#
_cell.length_a   1.000
_cell.length_b   1.000
_cell.length_c   1.000
_cell.angle_alpha   90.00
_cell.angle_beta   90.00
_cell.angle_gamma   90.00
#
_symmetry.space_group_name_H-M   'P 1'
#
loop_
_entity.id
_entity.type
_entity.pdbx_description
1 polymer ?
#
loop_
_entity_poly.entity_id
_entity_poly.type
_entity_poly.pdbx_seq_one_letter_code
_entity_poly.pdbx_strand_id
1 'polypeptide(L)'
;MPITPQEALQRTIEHREIFHDEMLHIMRMIMNGELTPVMTSALITGLRVKKETIGEITAAAQVMREFSTKVNVPDTRHLVDIVGTGGDGSHTFNISTCSMFVAAAAGAKTAKHGGRSVSSKSGSADVLESLGVNINLSPEKIAQCVQEVGIGFMFAPNHHPAMKNVAALRKELGVRTIFNILGPLTNPAGAPNILMGVFHSDLVGIQIRALQRLGAEHALVVYGRDGMDEVSLGASTLVGELKDGHLTEYEIHPEDFGMAMASHRALRVETPEESQAVLRGVLNNEAGAARDIVILNAGAALYAANVTTSIKEGIALARQVIESGAAKQKLAQFVAFTQTSGSAA
;
A
#
# COMPACT_ATOMS: atom_id res chain seq x y z
N MET A 1 5.49 28.27 22.48
CA MET A 1 6.56 27.27 22.65
C MET A 1 6.05 25.97 22.00
N PRO A 2 6.90 25.16 21.38
CA PRO A 2 6.47 23.87 20.87
C PRO A 2 5.99 23.00 22.06
N ILE A 3 5.03 22.11 21.80
CA ILE A 3 4.52 21.16 22.81
C ILE A 3 5.65 20.27 23.32
N THR A 4 5.68 20.00 24.61
CA THR A 4 6.59 19.02 25.21
C THR A 4 6.07 17.59 25.03
N PRO A 5 6.94 16.56 25.02
CA PRO A 5 6.50 15.16 24.97
C PRO A 5 5.55 14.77 26.13
N GLN A 6 5.75 15.35 27.31
CA GLN A 6 4.89 15.13 28.48
C GLN A 6 3.49 15.73 28.29
N GLU A 7 3.40 16.94 27.75
CA GLU A 7 2.12 17.58 27.41
C GLU A 7 1.39 16.80 26.31
N ALA A 8 2.12 16.34 25.27
CA ALA A 8 1.55 15.50 24.23
C ALA A 8 1.01 14.18 24.80
N LEU A 9 1.77 13.53 25.70
CA LEU A 9 1.34 12.31 26.37
C LEU A 9 0.09 12.58 27.23
N GLN A 10 0.07 13.67 28.00
CA GLN A 10 -1.07 14.05 28.82
C GLN A 10 -2.34 14.22 27.96
N ARG A 11 -2.23 14.84 26.78
CA ARG A 11 -3.37 14.97 25.85
C ARG A 11 -3.88 13.61 25.37
N THR A 12 -2.99 12.63 25.09
CA THR A 12 -3.45 11.30 24.70
C THR A 12 -4.22 10.61 25.82
N ILE A 13 -3.77 10.76 27.07
CA ILE A 13 -4.43 10.22 28.28
C ILE A 13 -5.81 10.86 28.47
N GLU A 14 -5.94 12.15 28.20
CA GLU A 14 -7.18 12.91 28.32
C GLU A 14 -8.09 12.78 27.08
N HIS A 15 -7.75 11.92 26.11
CA HIS A 15 -8.46 11.77 24.82
C HIS A 15 -8.59 13.08 24.03
N ARG A 16 -7.61 13.98 24.16
CA ARG A 16 -7.53 15.25 23.45
C ARG A 16 -6.61 15.15 22.25
N GLU A 17 -6.91 15.90 21.21
CA GLU A 17 -6.09 15.96 20.01
C GLU A 17 -4.75 16.65 20.26
N ILE A 18 -3.68 16.09 19.69
CA ILE A 18 -2.41 16.78 19.47
C ILE A 18 -2.57 17.51 18.15
N PHE A 19 -2.54 18.86 18.16
CA PHE A 19 -2.77 19.63 16.97
C PHE A 19 -1.70 19.37 15.90
N HIS A 20 -2.04 19.62 14.64
CA HIS A 20 -1.21 19.25 13.50
C HIS A 20 0.26 19.66 13.64
N ASP A 21 0.54 20.94 13.94
CA ASP A 21 1.92 21.44 14.06
C ASP A 21 2.67 20.86 15.27
N GLU A 22 1.95 20.59 16.35
CA GLU A 22 2.48 19.93 17.54
C GLU A 22 2.81 18.46 17.24
N MET A 23 1.94 17.78 16.48
CA MET A 23 2.16 16.39 16.06
C MET A 23 3.33 16.29 15.08
N LEU A 24 3.53 17.24 14.16
CA LEU A 24 4.72 17.34 13.34
C LEU A 24 5.99 17.39 14.21
N HIS A 25 5.98 18.23 15.25
CA HIS A 25 7.12 18.36 16.16
C HIS A 25 7.42 17.05 16.91
N ILE A 26 6.40 16.44 17.52
CA ILE A 26 6.54 15.17 18.26
C ILE A 26 7.02 14.05 17.34
N MET A 27 6.46 13.93 16.14
CA MET A 27 6.88 12.91 15.18
C MET A 27 8.34 13.09 14.71
N ARG A 28 8.79 14.34 14.50
CA ARG A 28 10.22 14.60 14.19
C ARG A 28 11.13 14.16 15.31
N MET A 29 10.80 14.45 16.56
CA MET A 29 11.56 13.98 17.73
C MET A 29 11.61 12.44 17.78
N ILE A 30 10.49 11.75 17.51
CA ILE A 30 10.46 10.28 17.45
C ILE A 30 11.37 9.77 16.32
N MET A 31 11.22 10.31 15.12
CA MET A 31 11.95 9.84 13.94
C MET A 31 13.44 10.17 13.98
N ASN A 32 13.86 11.24 14.68
CA ASN A 32 15.25 11.55 14.97
C ASN A 32 15.86 10.70 16.11
N GLY A 33 15.03 9.97 16.88
CA GLY A 33 15.48 9.23 18.05
C GLY A 33 15.82 10.14 19.26
N GLU A 34 15.22 11.32 19.33
CA GLU A 34 15.42 12.30 20.41
C GLU A 34 14.64 11.93 21.68
N LEU A 35 13.59 11.12 21.52
CA LEU A 35 12.80 10.64 22.65
C LEU A 35 13.33 9.31 23.19
N THR A 36 13.23 9.13 24.51
CA THR A 36 13.54 7.84 25.13
C THR A 36 12.58 6.76 24.63
N PRO A 37 13.00 5.47 24.64
CA PRO A 37 12.12 4.35 24.31
C PRO A 37 10.82 4.33 25.12
N VAL A 38 10.89 4.65 26.40
CA VAL A 38 9.72 4.72 27.31
C VAL A 38 8.74 5.79 26.85
N MET A 39 9.22 7.00 26.56
CA MET A 39 8.35 8.10 26.13
C MET A 39 7.74 7.81 24.75
N THR A 40 8.53 7.30 23.82
CA THR A 40 8.04 6.91 22.48
C THR A 40 6.96 5.85 22.58
N SER A 41 7.19 4.78 23.37
CA SER A 41 6.20 3.71 23.58
C SER A 41 4.92 4.23 24.22
N ALA A 42 5.02 5.10 25.22
CA ALA A 42 3.86 5.70 25.88
C ALA A 42 3.03 6.55 24.88
N LEU A 43 3.68 7.40 24.08
CA LEU A 43 3.02 8.26 23.09
C LEU A 43 2.30 7.45 22.01
N ILE A 44 2.97 6.47 21.37
CA ILE A 44 2.36 5.69 20.31
C ILE A 44 1.24 4.78 20.82
N THR A 45 1.34 4.30 22.05
CA THR A 45 0.27 3.55 22.73
C THR A 45 -0.89 4.47 23.09
N GLY A 46 -0.60 5.64 23.66
CA GLY A 46 -1.61 6.65 23.99
C GLY A 46 -2.40 7.12 22.78
N LEU A 47 -1.72 7.41 21.65
CA LEU A 47 -2.38 7.73 20.37
C LEU A 47 -3.33 6.62 19.94
N ARG A 48 -2.90 5.36 20.01
CA ARG A 48 -3.73 4.20 19.65
C ARG A 48 -4.95 4.03 20.55
N VAL A 49 -4.79 4.21 21.86
CA VAL A 49 -5.89 4.10 22.84
C VAL A 49 -6.91 5.23 22.63
N LYS A 50 -6.41 6.45 22.43
CA LYS A 50 -7.25 7.62 22.14
C LYS A 50 -8.00 7.49 20.82
N LYS A 51 -7.49 6.73 19.88
CA LYS A 51 -7.80 6.73 18.44
C LYS A 51 -7.28 8.02 17.78
N GLU A 52 -6.40 7.84 16.81
CA GLU A 52 -5.72 8.91 16.11
C GLU A 52 -6.71 9.73 15.27
N THR A 53 -6.59 11.06 15.31
CA THR A 53 -7.37 11.95 14.45
C THR A 53 -6.76 12.03 13.04
N ILE A 54 -7.54 12.48 12.06
CA ILE A 54 -7.07 12.71 10.68
C ILE A 54 -5.90 13.71 10.69
N GLY A 55 -5.94 14.73 11.56
CA GLY A 55 -4.86 15.72 11.72
C GLY A 55 -3.56 15.08 12.19
N GLU A 56 -3.62 14.23 13.22
CA GLU A 56 -2.46 13.51 13.75
C GLU A 56 -1.88 12.51 12.74
N ILE A 57 -2.74 11.76 12.04
CA ILE A 57 -2.31 10.81 10.99
C ILE A 57 -1.63 11.56 9.84
N THR A 58 -2.21 12.68 9.40
CA THR A 58 -1.65 13.48 8.30
C THR A 58 -0.30 14.05 8.68
N ALA A 59 -0.16 14.64 9.88
CA ALA A 59 1.11 15.17 10.37
C ALA A 59 2.19 14.07 10.49
N ALA A 60 1.83 12.92 11.05
CA ALA A 60 2.74 11.80 11.16
C ALA A 60 3.21 11.29 9.78
N ALA A 61 2.30 11.18 8.81
CA ALA A 61 2.63 10.79 7.44
C ALA A 61 3.53 11.82 6.74
N GLN A 62 3.30 13.12 6.95
CA GLN A 62 4.15 14.18 6.42
C GLN A 62 5.59 14.05 6.92
N VAL A 63 5.79 13.84 8.22
CA VAL A 63 7.12 13.64 8.79
C VAL A 63 7.76 12.37 8.25
N MET A 64 7.05 11.26 8.14
CA MET A 64 7.59 10.05 7.53
C MET A 64 8.00 10.26 6.07
N ARG A 65 7.21 11.01 5.28
CA ARG A 65 7.59 11.42 3.93
C ARG A 65 8.83 12.31 3.93
N GLU A 66 8.95 13.27 4.87
CA GLU A 66 10.13 14.14 5.03
C GLU A 66 11.41 13.33 5.24
N PHE A 67 11.37 12.29 6.08
CA PHE A 67 12.50 11.42 6.41
C PHE A 67 12.73 10.28 5.43
N SER A 68 11.90 10.11 4.42
CA SER A 68 12.06 9.02 3.45
C SER A 68 13.13 9.33 2.40
N THR A 69 13.84 8.28 1.96
CA THR A 69 14.68 8.32 0.76
C THR A 69 13.79 8.36 -0.47
N LYS A 70 13.77 9.50 -1.16
CA LYS A 70 12.87 9.77 -2.29
C LYS A 70 13.25 9.02 -3.55
N VAL A 71 12.24 8.68 -4.35
CA VAL A 71 12.37 8.18 -5.71
C VAL A 71 11.76 9.23 -6.65
N ASN A 72 12.59 9.91 -7.42
CA ASN A 72 12.14 10.98 -8.29
C ASN A 72 11.73 10.42 -9.67
N VAL A 73 10.44 10.18 -9.87
CA VAL A 73 9.86 9.72 -11.13
C VAL A 73 9.53 10.95 -11.98
N PRO A 74 10.18 11.15 -13.16
CA PRO A 74 10.00 12.39 -13.94
C PRO A 74 8.60 12.57 -14.53
N ASP A 75 7.96 11.49 -14.97
CA ASP A 75 6.60 11.50 -15.50
C ASP A 75 5.67 10.70 -14.61
N THR A 76 4.84 11.41 -13.85
CA THR A 76 3.88 10.85 -12.88
C THR A 76 2.50 10.58 -13.49
N ARG A 77 2.30 10.82 -14.78
CA ARG A 77 1.05 10.48 -15.44
C ARG A 77 0.77 9.00 -15.34
N HIS A 78 -0.42 8.65 -14.85
CA HIS A 78 -0.85 7.28 -14.56
C HIS A 78 0.03 6.55 -13.53
N LEU A 79 0.81 7.30 -12.72
CA LEU A 79 1.59 6.71 -11.64
C LEU A 79 0.65 6.37 -10.47
N VAL A 80 0.67 5.10 -10.04
CA VAL A 80 -0.20 4.58 -8.98
C VAL A 80 0.58 3.71 -8.00
N ASP A 81 0.26 3.85 -6.71
CA ASP A 81 0.62 2.86 -5.70
C ASP A 81 -0.55 1.88 -5.50
N ILE A 82 -0.25 0.60 -5.44
CA ILE A 82 -1.22 -0.47 -5.12
C ILE A 82 -0.74 -1.09 -3.81
N VAL A 83 -1.34 -0.69 -2.71
CA VAL A 83 -0.82 -0.95 -1.37
C VAL A 83 -1.95 -1.33 -0.42
N GLY A 84 -1.63 -2.08 0.63
CA GLY A 84 -2.53 -2.35 1.75
C GLY A 84 -1.87 -2.04 3.08
N THR A 85 -2.67 -1.84 4.11
CA THR A 85 -2.18 -1.71 5.49
C THR A 85 -1.61 -3.03 5.99
N GLY A 86 -2.02 -4.14 5.38
CA GLY A 86 -1.76 -5.48 5.88
C GLY A 86 -2.48 -5.76 7.20
N GLY A 87 -2.24 -6.93 7.75
CA GLY A 87 -2.76 -7.27 9.08
C GLY A 87 -4.25 -7.63 9.11
N ASP A 88 -4.88 -7.87 7.99
CA ASP A 88 -6.28 -8.27 7.85
C ASP A 88 -6.55 -9.72 8.32
N GLY A 89 -5.48 -10.54 8.48
CA GLY A 89 -5.57 -11.94 8.89
C GLY A 89 -6.08 -12.89 7.81
N SER A 90 -6.26 -12.45 6.59
CA SER A 90 -6.77 -13.26 5.47
C SER A 90 -5.78 -14.31 4.99
N HIS A 91 -4.47 -14.03 5.13
CA HIS A 91 -3.37 -14.91 4.67
C HIS A 91 -3.48 -15.30 3.19
N THR A 92 -3.98 -14.42 2.35
CA THR A 92 -4.09 -14.64 0.91
C THR A 92 -2.74 -14.55 0.21
N PHE A 93 -2.64 -15.08 -1.01
CA PHE A 93 -1.50 -14.79 -1.87
C PHE A 93 -1.41 -13.27 -2.14
N ASN A 94 -0.28 -12.82 -2.67
CA ASN A 94 0.00 -11.38 -2.84
C ASN A 94 -0.81 -10.77 -4.01
N ILE A 95 -2.13 -10.55 -3.78
CA ILE A 95 -3.09 -10.04 -4.76
C ILE A 95 -2.62 -8.69 -5.33
N SER A 96 -2.32 -7.72 -4.46
CA SER A 96 -1.87 -6.39 -4.87
C SER A 96 -0.56 -6.42 -5.66
N THR A 97 0.37 -7.34 -5.33
CA THR A 97 1.61 -7.52 -6.09
C THR A 97 1.37 -8.14 -7.47
N CYS A 98 0.43 -9.09 -7.57
CA CYS A 98 0.02 -9.62 -8.88
C CYS A 98 -0.68 -8.56 -9.72
N SER A 99 -1.58 -7.78 -9.12
CA SER A 99 -2.30 -6.68 -9.76
C SER A 99 -1.37 -5.59 -10.31
N MET A 100 -0.22 -5.38 -9.67
CA MET A 100 0.83 -4.46 -10.15
C MET A 100 1.30 -4.81 -11.57
N PHE A 101 1.54 -6.09 -11.87
CA PHE A 101 1.99 -6.52 -13.21
C PHE A 101 0.90 -6.33 -14.26
N VAL A 102 -0.35 -6.61 -13.88
CA VAL A 102 -1.52 -6.44 -14.76
C VAL A 102 -1.75 -4.96 -15.05
N ALA A 103 -1.76 -4.12 -14.03
CA ALA A 103 -1.95 -2.67 -14.19
C ALA A 103 -0.83 -2.04 -15.04
N ALA A 104 0.42 -2.45 -14.84
CA ALA A 104 1.54 -1.97 -15.63
C ALA A 104 1.48 -2.43 -17.10
N ALA A 105 1.03 -3.66 -17.36
CA ALA A 105 0.81 -4.15 -18.72
C ALA A 105 -0.33 -3.41 -19.43
N ALA A 106 -1.29 -2.89 -18.68
CA ALA A 106 -2.43 -2.12 -19.16
C ALA A 106 -2.16 -0.61 -19.34
N GLY A 107 -0.92 -0.16 -19.09
CA GLY A 107 -0.50 1.23 -19.33
C GLY A 107 -0.41 2.13 -18.09
N ALA A 108 -0.70 1.63 -16.90
CA ALA A 108 -0.34 2.34 -15.66
C ALA A 108 1.17 2.30 -15.44
N LYS A 109 1.67 3.25 -14.65
CA LYS A 109 2.99 3.16 -14.03
C LYS A 109 2.79 2.81 -12.57
N THR A 110 3.35 1.70 -12.12
CA THR A 110 3.17 1.25 -10.75
C THR A 110 4.43 1.53 -9.93
N ALA A 111 4.30 2.34 -8.90
CA ALA A 111 5.36 2.61 -7.93
C ALA A 111 4.94 1.98 -6.60
N LYS A 112 5.15 0.67 -6.48
CA LYS A 112 4.69 -0.08 -5.31
C LYS A 112 5.65 0.08 -4.15
N HIS A 113 5.11 0.55 -3.03
CA HIS A 113 5.81 0.59 -1.75
C HIS A 113 5.41 -0.63 -0.92
N GLY A 114 6.39 -1.34 -0.37
CA GLY A 114 6.09 -2.55 0.37
C GLY A 114 7.27 -3.13 1.14
N GLY A 115 6.98 -4.13 1.97
CA GLY A 115 7.96 -4.75 2.84
C GLY A 115 7.84 -6.27 2.89
N ARG A 116 8.61 -6.86 3.82
CA ARG A 116 8.43 -8.26 4.22
C ARG A 116 7.19 -8.40 5.08
N SER A 117 6.69 -9.60 5.15
CA SER A 117 5.56 -9.90 6.03
C SER A 117 5.92 -9.70 7.50
N VAL A 118 4.98 -9.12 8.24
CA VAL A 118 5.05 -9.02 9.71
C VAL A 118 4.01 -9.95 10.36
N SER A 119 2.85 -10.10 9.75
CA SER A 119 1.71 -10.86 10.28
C SER A 119 1.14 -11.90 9.31
N SER A 120 1.36 -11.73 8.01
CA SER A 120 0.99 -12.69 6.97
C SER A 120 2.11 -13.69 6.69
N LYS A 121 1.86 -14.68 5.85
CA LYS A 121 2.85 -15.74 5.50
C LYS A 121 3.81 -15.29 4.39
N SER A 122 3.43 -14.29 3.59
CA SER A 122 4.22 -13.77 2.47
C SER A 122 3.98 -12.27 2.30
N GLY A 123 5.03 -11.46 2.41
CA GLY A 123 5.02 -10.05 2.08
C GLY A 123 5.31 -9.80 0.60
N SER A 124 5.09 -8.57 0.13
CA SER A 124 5.39 -8.21 -1.27
C SER A 124 6.87 -8.38 -1.63
N ALA A 125 7.78 -8.06 -0.71
CA ALA A 125 9.22 -8.27 -0.91
C ALA A 125 9.56 -9.76 -1.03
N ASP A 126 8.96 -10.61 -0.18
CA ASP A 126 9.25 -12.04 -0.15
C ASP A 126 8.85 -12.71 -1.47
N VAL A 127 7.66 -12.44 -1.99
CA VAL A 127 7.20 -13.00 -3.26
C VAL A 127 7.97 -12.43 -4.46
N LEU A 128 8.35 -11.15 -4.44
CA LEU A 128 9.15 -10.56 -5.51
C LEU A 128 10.54 -11.16 -5.60
N GLU A 129 11.22 -11.40 -4.46
CA GLU A 129 12.49 -12.10 -4.43
C GLU A 129 12.35 -13.54 -4.95
N SER A 130 11.30 -14.28 -4.55
CA SER A 130 11.04 -15.62 -5.07
C SER A 130 10.78 -15.65 -6.59
N LEU A 131 10.26 -14.56 -7.15
CA LEU A 131 10.09 -14.38 -8.60
C LEU A 131 11.38 -14.00 -9.33
N GLY A 132 12.48 -13.74 -8.59
CA GLY A 132 13.77 -13.37 -9.13
C GLY A 132 13.97 -11.84 -9.28
N VAL A 133 13.17 -11.03 -8.63
CA VAL A 133 13.33 -9.56 -8.63
C VAL A 133 14.41 -9.16 -7.63
N ASN A 134 15.34 -8.30 -8.03
CA ASN A 134 16.23 -7.63 -7.08
C ASN A 134 15.49 -6.43 -6.45
N ILE A 135 15.15 -6.54 -5.18
CA ILE A 135 14.40 -5.52 -4.43
C ILE A 135 15.30 -4.41 -3.86
N ASN A 136 16.62 -4.48 -4.05
CA ASN A 136 17.59 -3.56 -3.46
C ASN A 136 18.18 -2.58 -4.49
N LEU A 137 17.37 -2.10 -5.42
CA LEU A 137 17.80 -1.09 -6.38
C LEU A 137 17.96 0.28 -5.71
N SER A 138 18.87 1.11 -6.26
CA SER A 138 18.97 2.51 -5.85
C SER A 138 17.72 3.29 -6.28
N PRO A 139 17.41 4.43 -5.62
CA PRO A 139 16.28 5.28 -5.98
C PRO A 139 16.25 5.69 -7.46
N GLU A 140 17.43 5.98 -8.05
CA GLU A 140 17.57 6.36 -9.46
C GLU A 140 17.22 5.19 -10.38
N LYS A 141 17.65 3.97 -10.02
CA LYS A 141 17.34 2.75 -10.77
C LYS A 141 15.87 2.38 -10.66
N ILE A 142 15.25 2.61 -9.51
CA ILE A 142 13.79 2.42 -9.36
C ILE A 142 13.05 3.42 -10.26
N ALA A 143 13.43 4.70 -10.25
CA ALA A 143 12.82 5.72 -11.11
C ALA A 143 12.98 5.36 -12.60
N GLN A 144 14.17 4.91 -13.01
CA GLN A 144 14.44 4.42 -14.37
C GLN A 144 13.53 3.23 -14.70
N CYS A 145 13.40 2.26 -13.81
CA CYS A 145 12.55 1.08 -14.00
C CYS A 145 11.08 1.47 -14.19
N VAL A 146 10.57 2.42 -13.40
CA VAL A 146 9.21 2.96 -13.59
C VAL A 146 9.03 3.57 -14.97
N GLN A 147 10.04 4.30 -15.49
CA GLN A 147 9.94 4.93 -16.81
C GLN A 147 10.04 3.93 -17.96
N GLU A 148 10.94 2.96 -17.88
CA GLU A 148 11.23 2.04 -18.98
C GLU A 148 10.33 0.80 -18.98
N VAL A 149 10.04 0.26 -17.78
CA VAL A 149 9.28 -0.98 -17.60
C VAL A 149 7.83 -0.70 -17.16
N GLY A 150 7.58 0.45 -16.55
CA GLY A 150 6.28 0.78 -15.97
C GLY A 150 6.10 0.25 -14.53
N ILE A 151 7.16 -0.30 -13.92
CA ILE A 151 7.10 -0.84 -12.55
C ILE A 151 8.31 -0.38 -11.76
N GLY A 152 8.09 0.05 -10.51
CA GLY A 152 9.13 0.23 -9.51
C GLY A 152 8.69 -0.38 -8.18
N PHE A 153 9.59 -1.10 -7.52
CA PHE A 153 9.36 -1.58 -6.17
C PHE A 153 10.28 -0.88 -5.19
N MET A 154 9.69 -0.25 -4.19
CA MET A 154 10.40 0.45 -3.13
C MET A 154 10.33 -0.39 -1.85
N PHE A 155 11.43 -1.07 -1.53
CA PHE A 155 11.52 -1.87 -0.33
C PHE A 155 11.55 -0.97 0.90
N ALA A 156 10.53 -1.04 1.74
CA ALA A 156 10.28 -0.08 2.83
C ALA A 156 11.49 0.16 3.76
N PRO A 157 12.28 -0.86 4.19
CA PRO A 157 13.47 -0.64 5.00
C PRO A 157 14.54 0.25 4.33
N ASN A 158 14.68 0.18 3.01
CA ASN A 158 15.67 0.99 2.27
C ASN A 158 15.23 2.46 2.13
N HIS A 159 13.92 2.70 2.16
CA HIS A 159 13.36 4.04 1.95
C HIS A 159 12.94 4.78 3.21
N HIS A 160 12.83 4.07 4.35
CA HIS A 160 12.46 4.67 5.63
C HIS A 160 13.50 4.37 6.72
N PRO A 161 14.75 4.86 6.58
CA PRO A 161 15.84 4.55 7.50
C PRO A 161 15.57 4.99 8.94
N ALA A 162 14.79 6.06 9.14
CA ALA A 162 14.40 6.54 10.47
C ALA A 162 13.50 5.56 11.25
N MET A 163 12.85 4.61 10.56
CA MET A 163 12.05 3.57 11.21
C MET A 163 12.86 2.66 12.15
N LYS A 164 14.21 2.61 12.01
CA LYS A 164 15.09 1.92 12.95
C LYS A 164 14.89 2.38 14.40
N ASN A 165 14.54 3.66 14.61
CA ASN A 165 14.37 4.25 15.93
C ASN A 165 13.09 3.74 16.66
N VAL A 166 12.15 3.15 15.92
CA VAL A 166 10.88 2.63 16.48
C VAL A 166 10.66 1.13 16.24
N ALA A 167 11.47 0.50 15.39
CA ALA A 167 11.26 -0.90 15.00
C ALA A 167 11.32 -1.87 16.19
N ALA A 168 12.32 -1.73 17.08
CA ALA A 168 12.48 -2.57 18.26
C ALA A 168 11.29 -2.39 19.22
N LEU A 169 10.87 -1.14 19.47
CA LEU A 169 9.74 -0.81 20.33
C LEU A 169 8.43 -1.41 19.82
N ARG A 170 8.17 -1.30 18.51
CA ARG A 170 6.98 -1.86 17.89
C ARG A 170 6.93 -3.38 18.00
N LYS A 171 8.10 -4.03 17.85
CA LYS A 171 8.21 -5.49 18.01
C LYS A 171 7.95 -5.92 19.46
N GLU A 172 8.50 -5.20 20.43
CA GLU A 172 8.34 -5.47 21.87
C GLU A 172 6.89 -5.24 22.32
N LEU A 173 6.26 -4.13 21.87
CA LEU A 173 4.86 -3.85 22.19
C LEU A 173 3.90 -4.90 21.64
N GLY A 174 4.18 -5.52 20.49
CA GLY A 174 3.37 -6.58 19.90
C GLY A 174 1.94 -6.19 19.53
N VAL A 175 1.60 -4.90 19.54
CA VAL A 175 0.27 -4.37 19.23
C VAL A 175 0.32 -3.40 18.05
N ARG A 176 -0.82 -3.17 17.42
CA ARG A 176 -0.95 -2.16 16.37
C ARG A 176 -0.83 -0.76 16.97
N THR A 177 -0.09 0.10 16.29
CA THR A 177 0.10 1.52 16.62
C THR A 177 -0.17 2.36 15.38
N ILE A 178 -0.05 3.68 15.48
CA ILE A 178 -0.17 4.60 14.34
C ILE A 178 0.68 4.16 13.12
N PHE A 179 1.84 3.57 13.34
CA PHE A 179 2.73 3.11 12.25
C PHE A 179 2.14 2.00 11.37
N ASN A 180 1.10 1.29 11.84
CA ASN A 180 0.43 0.26 11.04
C ASN A 180 -0.50 0.84 9.97
N ILE A 181 -0.87 2.11 10.10
CA ILE A 181 -1.74 2.81 9.16
C ILE A 181 -1.01 3.90 8.36
N LEU A 182 0.25 4.20 8.70
CA LEU A 182 1.04 5.23 8.01
C LEU A 182 1.73 4.74 6.74
N GLY A 183 2.11 3.45 6.68
CA GLY A 183 2.86 2.89 5.55
C GLY A 183 2.29 3.27 4.18
N PRO A 184 1.00 3.01 3.91
CA PRO A 184 0.36 3.35 2.65
C PRO A 184 0.31 4.85 2.32
N LEU A 185 0.44 5.72 3.32
CA LEU A 185 0.45 7.18 3.15
C LEU A 185 1.83 7.75 2.80
N THR A 186 2.89 6.92 2.78
CA THR A 186 4.28 7.38 2.79
C THR A 186 5.10 6.90 1.61
N ASN A 187 4.46 6.68 0.47
CA ASN A 187 5.11 6.23 -0.76
C ASN A 187 6.29 7.14 -1.14
N PRO A 188 7.53 6.60 -1.26
CA PRO A 188 8.73 7.39 -1.54
C PRO A 188 8.75 8.06 -2.92
N ALA A 189 8.00 7.53 -3.89
CA ALA A 189 7.85 8.14 -5.21
C ALA A 189 6.79 9.25 -5.26
N GLY A 190 6.04 9.44 -4.15
CA GLY A 190 4.98 10.45 -4.11
C GLY A 190 3.89 10.19 -5.14
N ALA A 191 3.54 8.91 -5.39
CA ALA A 191 2.52 8.55 -6.36
C ALA A 191 1.23 9.35 -6.13
N PRO A 192 0.73 10.10 -7.13
CA PRO A 192 -0.45 10.94 -6.97
C PRO A 192 -1.74 10.12 -6.91
N ASN A 193 -1.70 8.89 -7.43
CA ASN A 193 -2.85 7.99 -7.45
C ASN A 193 -2.61 6.76 -6.59
N ILE A 194 -3.66 6.24 -5.95
CA ILE A 194 -3.51 5.17 -4.96
C ILE A 194 -4.73 4.26 -4.98
N LEU A 195 -4.50 2.94 -5.02
CA LEU A 195 -5.44 1.93 -4.56
C LEU A 195 -4.93 1.40 -3.22
N MET A 196 -5.65 1.69 -2.13
CA MET A 196 -5.25 1.35 -0.76
C MET A 196 -6.26 0.43 -0.10
N GLY A 197 -5.84 -0.78 0.27
CA GLY A 197 -6.62 -1.64 1.15
C GLY A 197 -6.41 -1.32 2.62
N VAL A 198 -7.47 -1.44 3.43
CA VAL A 198 -7.40 -1.22 4.88
C VAL A 198 -8.00 -2.40 5.65
N PHE A 199 -7.41 -2.73 6.81
CA PHE A 199 -7.82 -3.86 7.63
C PHE A 199 -9.10 -3.64 8.47
N HIS A 200 -9.70 -2.45 8.42
CA HIS A 200 -10.91 -2.12 9.17
C HIS A 200 -11.72 -1.04 8.46
N SER A 201 -13.05 -1.18 8.47
CA SER A 201 -13.96 -0.26 7.78
C SER A 201 -13.84 1.21 8.21
N ASP A 202 -13.61 1.45 9.51
CA ASP A 202 -13.46 2.83 10.03
C ASP A 202 -12.28 3.57 9.39
N LEU A 203 -11.28 2.82 8.90
CA LEU A 203 -10.10 3.42 8.25
C LEU A 203 -10.40 3.95 6.86
N VAL A 204 -11.46 3.51 6.19
CA VAL A 204 -11.81 3.97 4.84
C VAL A 204 -11.98 5.48 4.84
N GLY A 205 -12.89 6.00 5.65
CA GLY A 205 -13.14 7.44 5.74
C GLY A 205 -11.98 8.25 6.32
N ILE A 206 -11.17 7.65 7.21
CA ILE A 206 -10.01 8.30 7.82
C ILE A 206 -8.87 8.44 6.80
N GLN A 207 -8.51 7.34 6.13
CA GLN A 207 -7.38 7.30 5.20
C GLN A 207 -7.64 8.12 3.93
N ILE A 208 -8.87 8.10 3.41
CA ILE A 208 -9.17 8.90 2.21
C ILE A 208 -9.07 10.41 2.48
N ARG A 209 -9.48 10.86 3.69
CA ARG A 209 -9.32 12.26 4.10
C ARG A 209 -7.86 12.63 4.40
N ALA A 210 -7.09 11.69 4.94
CA ALA A 210 -5.64 11.88 5.10
C ALA A 210 -4.95 12.01 3.74
N LEU A 211 -5.28 11.16 2.76
CA LEU A 211 -4.77 11.24 1.39
C LEU A 211 -5.11 12.56 0.72
N GLN A 212 -6.36 13.06 0.88
CA GLN A 212 -6.76 14.36 0.37
C GLN A 212 -5.87 15.49 0.93
N ARG A 213 -5.65 15.50 2.26
CA ARG A 213 -4.78 16.49 2.91
C ARG A 213 -3.31 16.37 2.51
N LEU A 214 -2.88 15.17 2.13
CA LEU A 214 -1.52 14.88 1.66
C LEU A 214 -1.34 15.13 0.15
N GLY A 215 -2.37 15.61 -0.55
CA GLY A 215 -2.31 16.03 -1.93
C GLY A 215 -2.43 14.90 -2.96
N ALA A 216 -3.07 13.77 -2.62
CA ALA A 216 -3.42 12.76 -3.60
C ALA A 216 -4.42 13.33 -4.62
N GLU A 217 -4.29 12.90 -5.90
CA GLU A 217 -5.16 13.34 -6.99
C GLU A 217 -6.38 12.43 -7.16
N HIS A 218 -6.14 11.12 -7.27
CA HIS A 218 -7.17 10.11 -7.36
C HIS A 218 -6.81 8.94 -6.44
N ALA A 219 -7.68 8.62 -5.49
CA ALA A 219 -7.44 7.54 -4.54
C ALA A 219 -8.71 6.72 -4.31
N LEU A 220 -8.54 5.41 -4.23
CA LEU A 220 -9.54 4.47 -3.74
C LEU A 220 -9.02 3.84 -2.45
N VAL A 221 -9.72 4.03 -1.34
CA VAL A 221 -9.47 3.31 -0.09
C VAL A 221 -10.55 2.26 0.07
N VAL A 222 -10.16 1.00 0.15
CA VAL A 222 -11.08 -0.14 0.05
C VAL A 222 -11.03 -1.04 1.27
N TYR A 223 -12.18 -1.60 1.64
CA TYR A 223 -12.32 -2.59 2.70
C TYR A 223 -13.36 -3.64 2.28
N GLY A 224 -12.93 -4.88 2.07
CA GLY A 224 -13.84 -6.00 1.85
C GLY A 224 -14.66 -6.30 3.10
N ARG A 225 -15.97 -6.43 2.96
CA ARG A 225 -16.86 -6.74 4.10
C ARG A 225 -16.61 -8.11 4.72
N ASP A 226 -15.83 -8.95 4.06
CA ASP A 226 -15.29 -10.22 4.59
C ASP A 226 -13.97 -10.06 5.37
N GLY A 227 -13.51 -8.82 5.56
CA GLY A 227 -12.34 -8.46 6.36
C GLY A 227 -11.05 -8.23 5.58
N MET A 228 -11.06 -8.42 4.26
CA MET A 228 -9.86 -8.25 3.41
C MET A 228 -9.50 -6.77 3.22
N ASP A 229 -8.20 -6.48 3.19
CA ASP A 229 -7.64 -5.20 2.76
C ASP A 229 -7.41 -5.13 1.23
N GLU A 230 -8.40 -5.64 0.47
CA GLU A 230 -8.45 -5.68 -1.01
C GLU A 230 -9.89 -5.44 -1.49
N VAL A 231 -10.08 -5.22 -2.77
CA VAL A 231 -11.42 -5.33 -3.38
C VAL A 231 -11.81 -6.79 -3.38
N SER A 232 -12.82 -7.15 -2.56
CA SER A 232 -13.19 -8.54 -2.30
C SER A 232 -13.94 -9.18 -3.47
N LEU A 233 -13.66 -10.46 -3.70
CA LEU A 233 -14.47 -11.32 -4.59
C LEU A 233 -15.53 -12.09 -3.79
N GLY A 234 -15.44 -12.11 -2.44
CA GLY A 234 -16.32 -12.91 -1.57
C GLY A 234 -17.42 -12.11 -0.87
N ALA A 235 -17.39 -10.80 -0.97
CA ALA A 235 -18.33 -9.89 -0.31
C ALA A 235 -18.38 -8.54 -1.04
N SER A 236 -19.32 -7.66 -0.63
CA SER A 236 -19.24 -6.26 -1.03
C SER A 236 -17.97 -5.60 -0.48
N THR A 237 -17.51 -4.55 -1.14
CA THR A 237 -16.36 -3.75 -0.74
C THR A 237 -16.81 -2.32 -0.49
N LEU A 238 -16.54 -1.81 0.71
CA LEU A 238 -16.68 -0.40 1.01
C LEU A 238 -15.54 0.37 0.35
N VAL A 239 -15.87 1.41 -0.40
CA VAL A 239 -14.92 2.27 -1.12
C VAL A 239 -15.06 3.70 -0.64
N GLY A 240 -13.95 4.28 -0.20
CA GLY A 240 -13.79 5.73 -0.09
C GLY A 240 -13.03 6.22 -1.30
N GLU A 241 -13.59 7.11 -2.09
CA GLU A 241 -12.99 7.66 -3.29
C GLU A 241 -12.68 9.14 -3.11
N LEU A 242 -11.47 9.52 -3.48
CA LEU A 242 -11.07 10.91 -3.73
C LEU A 242 -10.85 11.05 -5.24
N LYS A 243 -11.62 11.92 -5.87
CA LYS A 243 -11.46 12.25 -7.30
C LYS A 243 -11.83 13.71 -7.53
N ASP A 244 -11.01 14.41 -8.30
CA ASP A 244 -11.21 15.83 -8.62
C ASP A 244 -11.46 16.71 -7.37
N GLY A 245 -10.78 16.38 -6.27
CA GLY A 245 -10.90 17.06 -4.98
C GLY A 245 -12.14 16.67 -4.15
N HIS A 246 -13.03 15.86 -4.69
CA HIS A 246 -14.28 15.44 -4.04
C HIS A 246 -14.12 14.08 -3.37
N LEU A 247 -14.74 13.92 -2.21
CA LEU A 247 -14.79 12.68 -1.44
C LEU A 247 -16.17 12.05 -1.56
N THR A 248 -16.20 10.76 -1.92
CA THR A 248 -17.43 9.95 -1.92
C THR A 248 -17.19 8.63 -1.22
N GLU A 249 -18.22 8.06 -0.62
CA GLU A 249 -18.19 6.73 -0.03
C GLU A 249 -19.35 5.92 -0.63
N TYR A 250 -19.05 4.71 -1.10
CA TYR A 250 -20.03 3.80 -1.71
C TYR A 250 -19.61 2.35 -1.54
N GLU A 251 -20.48 1.43 -1.90
CA GLU A 251 -20.16 0.00 -1.96
C GLU A 251 -20.20 -0.50 -3.39
N ILE A 252 -19.32 -1.45 -3.70
CA ILE A 252 -19.31 -2.22 -4.93
C ILE A 252 -19.41 -3.70 -4.61
N HIS A 253 -19.98 -4.47 -5.52
CA HIS A 253 -20.12 -5.91 -5.40
C HIS A 253 -19.55 -6.61 -6.64
N PRO A 254 -18.91 -7.79 -6.53
CA PRO A 254 -18.37 -8.51 -7.70
C PRO A 254 -19.40 -8.73 -8.80
N GLU A 255 -20.66 -8.99 -8.42
CA GLU A 255 -21.76 -9.20 -9.37
C GLU A 255 -22.13 -7.97 -10.19
N ASP A 256 -21.81 -6.73 -9.72
CA ASP A 256 -22.00 -5.51 -10.48
C ASP A 256 -21.12 -5.51 -11.75
N PHE A 257 -20.09 -6.33 -11.74
CA PHE A 257 -19.13 -6.51 -12.84
C PHE A 257 -19.29 -7.87 -13.55
N GLY A 258 -20.36 -8.62 -13.26
CA GLY A 258 -20.60 -9.94 -13.82
C GLY A 258 -19.59 -11.01 -13.36
N MET A 259 -18.99 -10.83 -12.19
CA MET A 259 -18.02 -11.77 -11.62
C MET A 259 -18.69 -12.67 -10.60
N ALA A 260 -18.40 -13.98 -10.65
CA ALA A 260 -18.89 -14.92 -9.67
C ALA A 260 -18.21 -14.72 -8.32
N MET A 261 -18.98 -14.80 -7.24
CA MET A 261 -18.43 -14.72 -5.90
C MET A 261 -17.57 -15.93 -5.55
N ALA A 262 -16.47 -15.68 -4.85
CA ALA A 262 -15.61 -16.73 -4.30
C ALA A 262 -15.06 -16.33 -2.93
N SER A 263 -15.07 -17.26 -1.99
CA SER A 263 -14.56 -17.02 -0.64
C SER A 263 -13.05 -16.77 -0.67
N HIS A 264 -12.58 -15.79 0.12
CA HIS A 264 -11.14 -15.51 0.30
C HIS A 264 -10.37 -16.74 0.84
N ARG A 265 -11.04 -17.71 1.45
CA ARG A 265 -10.40 -18.96 1.91
C ARG A 265 -9.77 -19.76 0.77
N ALA A 266 -10.32 -19.66 -0.44
CA ALA A 266 -9.77 -20.29 -1.65
C ALA A 266 -8.48 -19.63 -2.15
N LEU A 267 -8.10 -18.47 -1.58
CA LEU A 267 -6.96 -17.65 -1.97
C LEU A 267 -5.80 -17.74 -0.96
N ARG A 268 -5.96 -18.52 0.12
CA ARG A 268 -4.97 -18.64 1.19
C ARG A 268 -3.73 -19.38 0.73
N VAL A 269 -2.60 -18.92 1.26
CA VAL A 269 -1.28 -19.53 1.08
C VAL A 269 -0.54 -19.57 2.43
N GLU A 270 0.37 -20.54 2.56
CA GLU A 270 1.15 -20.73 3.78
C GLU A 270 2.62 -20.30 3.60
N THR A 271 3.10 -20.18 2.35
CA THR A 271 4.49 -19.85 2.04
C THR A 271 4.60 -18.83 0.90
N PRO A 272 5.75 -18.11 0.78
CA PRO A 272 6.03 -17.28 -0.38
C PRO A 272 6.04 -18.06 -1.70
N GLU A 273 6.49 -19.32 -1.69
CA GLU A 273 6.55 -20.20 -2.86
C GLU A 273 5.14 -20.56 -3.36
N GLU A 274 4.22 -20.84 -2.44
CA GLU A 274 2.81 -21.03 -2.80
C GLU A 274 2.21 -19.76 -3.39
N SER A 275 2.49 -18.60 -2.79
CA SER A 275 2.05 -17.31 -3.33
C SER A 275 2.63 -17.05 -4.72
N GLN A 276 3.90 -17.37 -4.94
CA GLN A 276 4.57 -17.30 -6.24
C GLN A 276 3.87 -18.20 -7.28
N ALA A 277 3.54 -19.44 -6.89
CA ALA A 277 2.89 -20.40 -7.80
C ALA A 277 1.51 -19.90 -8.22
N VAL A 278 0.70 -19.42 -7.28
CA VAL A 278 -0.61 -18.84 -7.57
C VAL A 278 -0.47 -17.61 -8.48
N LEU A 279 0.46 -16.69 -8.20
CA LEU A 279 0.72 -15.50 -9.01
C LEU A 279 1.10 -15.88 -10.45
N ARG A 280 1.99 -16.88 -10.63
CA ARG A 280 2.35 -17.38 -11.96
C ARG A 280 1.16 -18.00 -12.69
N GLY A 281 0.30 -18.75 -12.00
CA GLY A 281 -0.94 -19.29 -12.55
C GLY A 281 -1.87 -18.19 -13.07
N VAL A 282 -2.06 -17.12 -12.28
CA VAL A 282 -2.83 -15.95 -12.72
C VAL A 282 -2.24 -15.32 -13.98
N LEU A 283 -0.93 -15.07 -14.01
CA LEU A 283 -0.26 -14.47 -15.19
C LEU A 283 -0.21 -15.41 -16.40
N ASN A 284 -0.41 -16.73 -16.20
CA ASN A 284 -0.62 -17.71 -17.26
C ASN A 284 -2.08 -17.84 -17.70
N ASN A 285 -2.97 -16.99 -17.19
CA ASN A 285 -4.40 -16.99 -17.45
C ASN A 285 -5.12 -18.26 -16.98
N GLU A 286 -4.64 -18.90 -15.92
CA GLU A 286 -5.33 -20.02 -15.29
C GLU A 286 -6.65 -19.57 -14.68
N ALA A 287 -7.74 -20.19 -15.08
CA ALA A 287 -9.08 -19.81 -14.63
C ALA A 287 -9.28 -20.13 -13.14
N GLY A 288 -9.96 -19.26 -12.42
CA GLY A 288 -10.28 -19.45 -11.00
C GLY A 288 -10.34 -18.16 -10.21
N ALA A 289 -10.68 -18.27 -8.93
CA ALA A 289 -10.85 -17.14 -8.02
C ALA A 289 -9.60 -16.26 -7.91
N ALA A 290 -8.40 -16.82 -7.99
CA ALA A 290 -7.14 -16.07 -7.93
C ALA A 290 -7.00 -15.12 -9.13
N ARG A 291 -7.31 -15.58 -10.34
CA ARG A 291 -7.31 -14.74 -11.53
C ARG A 291 -8.39 -13.66 -11.44
N ASP A 292 -9.57 -14.03 -11.02
CA ASP A 292 -10.70 -13.11 -10.99
C ASP A 292 -10.52 -12.00 -9.96
N ILE A 293 -10.01 -12.28 -8.77
CA ILE A 293 -9.70 -11.23 -7.78
C ILE A 293 -8.58 -10.28 -8.25
N VAL A 294 -7.58 -10.80 -8.97
CA VAL A 294 -6.53 -9.96 -9.56
C VAL A 294 -7.10 -9.07 -10.65
N ILE A 295 -7.98 -9.57 -11.52
CA ILE A 295 -8.68 -8.78 -12.53
C ILE A 295 -9.48 -7.66 -11.88
N LEU A 296 -10.18 -7.95 -10.78
CA LEU A 296 -10.99 -6.98 -10.04
C LEU A 296 -10.12 -5.88 -9.42
N ASN A 297 -9.04 -6.25 -8.69
CA ASN A 297 -8.14 -5.30 -8.05
C ASN A 297 -7.28 -4.52 -9.06
N ALA A 298 -6.79 -5.15 -10.13
CA ALA A 298 -6.10 -4.45 -11.21
C ALA A 298 -7.03 -3.47 -11.93
N GLY A 299 -8.29 -3.85 -12.13
CA GLY A 299 -9.30 -2.96 -12.71
C GLY A 299 -9.55 -1.71 -11.86
N ALA A 300 -9.66 -1.87 -10.54
CA ALA A 300 -9.75 -0.75 -9.60
C ALA A 300 -8.49 0.13 -9.63
N ALA A 301 -7.30 -0.49 -9.70
CA ALA A 301 -6.03 0.23 -9.79
C ALA A 301 -5.90 1.03 -11.11
N LEU A 302 -6.36 0.50 -12.23
CA LEU A 302 -6.39 1.19 -13.52
C LEU A 302 -7.31 2.40 -13.51
N TYR A 303 -8.45 2.28 -12.84
CA TYR A 303 -9.35 3.41 -12.63
C TYR A 303 -8.70 4.46 -11.72
N ALA A 304 -8.13 4.06 -10.58
CA ALA A 304 -7.40 4.97 -9.70
C ALA A 304 -6.23 5.67 -10.42
N ALA A 305 -5.53 4.96 -11.32
CA ALA A 305 -4.44 5.51 -12.13
C ALA A 305 -4.91 6.45 -13.27
N ASN A 306 -6.20 6.68 -13.41
CA ASN A 306 -6.80 7.44 -14.53
C ASN A 306 -6.45 6.86 -15.93
N VAL A 307 -6.18 5.56 -16.02
CA VAL A 307 -6.02 4.85 -17.31
C VAL A 307 -7.37 4.57 -17.93
N THR A 308 -8.37 4.30 -17.10
CA THR A 308 -9.77 4.09 -17.51
C THR A 308 -10.70 5.06 -16.79
N THR A 309 -11.92 5.22 -17.31
CA THR A 309 -12.91 6.16 -16.76
C THR A 309 -13.82 5.52 -15.70
N SER A 310 -13.77 4.20 -15.58
CA SER A 310 -14.53 3.42 -14.61
C SER A 310 -13.81 2.14 -14.20
N ILE A 311 -14.15 1.59 -13.02
CA ILE A 311 -13.66 0.27 -12.58
C ILE A 311 -14.06 -0.81 -13.58
N LYS A 312 -15.26 -0.75 -14.15
CA LYS A 312 -15.74 -1.72 -15.14
C LYS A 312 -14.87 -1.77 -16.40
N GLU A 313 -14.48 -0.62 -16.93
CA GLU A 313 -13.53 -0.54 -18.05
C GLU A 313 -12.16 -1.08 -17.65
N GLY A 314 -11.70 -0.74 -16.45
CA GLY A 314 -10.45 -1.26 -15.87
C GLY A 314 -10.44 -2.79 -15.80
N ILE A 315 -11.53 -3.41 -15.34
CA ILE A 315 -11.71 -4.86 -15.28
C ILE A 315 -11.63 -5.49 -16.68
N ALA A 316 -12.29 -4.89 -17.67
CA ALA A 316 -12.24 -5.38 -19.05
C ALA A 316 -10.80 -5.34 -19.61
N LEU A 317 -10.09 -4.23 -19.37
CA LEU A 317 -8.70 -4.06 -19.81
C LEU A 317 -7.74 -5.01 -19.05
N ALA A 318 -7.92 -5.18 -17.75
CA ALA A 318 -7.14 -6.13 -16.94
C ALA A 318 -7.28 -7.57 -17.45
N ARG A 319 -8.50 -7.98 -17.79
CA ARG A 319 -8.78 -9.29 -18.40
C ARG A 319 -8.03 -9.46 -19.71
N GLN A 320 -8.14 -8.48 -20.61
CA GLN A 320 -7.48 -8.50 -21.91
C GLN A 320 -5.95 -8.66 -21.82
N VAL A 321 -5.29 -7.96 -20.89
CA VAL A 321 -3.82 -8.04 -20.77
C VAL A 321 -3.34 -9.34 -20.12
N ILE A 322 -4.16 -9.99 -19.31
CA ILE A 322 -3.89 -11.34 -18.80
C ILE A 322 -4.05 -12.35 -19.95
N GLU A 323 -5.16 -12.31 -20.67
CA GLU A 323 -5.48 -13.22 -21.80
C GLU A 323 -4.45 -13.14 -22.92
N SER A 324 -3.93 -11.95 -23.23
CA SER A 324 -2.89 -11.76 -24.25
C SER A 324 -1.48 -12.19 -23.79
N GLY A 325 -1.29 -12.48 -22.51
CA GLY A 325 0.02 -12.77 -21.92
C GLY A 325 0.89 -11.53 -21.68
N ALA A 326 0.39 -10.32 -21.91
CA ALA A 326 1.13 -9.07 -21.71
C ALA A 326 1.57 -8.87 -20.23
N ALA A 327 0.70 -9.24 -19.29
CA ALA A 327 1.03 -9.18 -17.86
C ALA A 327 2.19 -10.13 -17.48
N LYS A 328 2.25 -11.32 -18.06
CA LYS A 328 3.37 -12.26 -17.90
C LYS A 328 4.67 -11.71 -18.48
N GLN A 329 4.60 -11.08 -19.65
CA GLN A 329 5.77 -10.43 -20.26
C GLN A 329 6.27 -9.27 -19.38
N LYS A 330 5.36 -8.53 -18.75
CA LYS A 330 5.70 -7.43 -17.86
C LYS A 330 6.51 -7.91 -16.64
N LEU A 331 6.13 -9.04 -16.04
CA LEU A 331 6.94 -9.68 -14.98
C LEU A 331 8.35 -10.01 -15.49
N ALA A 332 8.47 -10.64 -16.66
CA ALA A 332 9.77 -11.00 -17.22
C ALA A 332 10.66 -9.75 -17.50
N GLN A 333 10.09 -8.67 -18.02
CA GLN A 333 10.79 -7.39 -18.23
C GLN A 333 11.28 -6.80 -16.91
N PHE A 334 10.42 -6.81 -15.87
CA PHE A 334 10.79 -6.30 -14.55
C PHE A 334 11.92 -7.09 -13.90
N VAL A 335 11.85 -8.43 -13.92
CA VAL A 335 12.94 -9.29 -13.45
C VAL A 335 14.23 -9.00 -14.19
N ALA A 336 14.20 -8.99 -15.52
CA ALA A 336 15.40 -8.74 -16.34
C ALA A 336 16.03 -7.37 -16.03
N PHE A 337 15.24 -6.30 -15.94
CA PHE A 337 15.74 -4.98 -15.59
C PHE A 337 16.42 -4.96 -14.23
N THR A 338 15.78 -5.55 -13.21
CA THR A 338 16.31 -5.50 -11.84
C THR A 338 17.60 -6.30 -11.68
N GLN A 339 17.79 -7.36 -12.45
CA GLN A 339 19.01 -8.18 -12.41
C GLN A 339 20.18 -7.51 -13.14
N THR A 340 19.95 -6.89 -14.30
CA THR A 340 21.00 -6.18 -15.05
C THR A 340 21.48 -4.92 -14.33
N SER A 341 20.62 -4.28 -13.57
CA SER A 341 20.92 -3.04 -12.82
C SER A 341 21.64 -3.31 -11.48
N GLY A 342 21.67 -4.55 -11.00
CA GLY A 342 22.35 -4.94 -9.75
C GLY A 342 23.84 -5.32 -9.91
N SER A 343 24.36 -5.42 -11.14
CA SER A 343 25.73 -5.87 -11.40
C SER A 343 26.78 -4.75 -11.47
N ALA A 344 26.43 -3.50 -11.15
CA ALA A 344 27.34 -2.37 -11.14
C ALA A 344 27.47 -1.81 -9.71
N ALA A 345 28.22 -2.53 -8.86
CA ALA A 345 28.73 -2.06 -7.59
C ALA A 345 30.14 -2.62 -7.37
#